data_ca7f1cb4bb77d3791e627d8e496f944e
#
_entry.id   ca7f1cb4bb77d3791e627d8e496f944e
#
_cell.length_a   1.000
_cell.length_b   1.000
_cell.length_c   1.000
_cell.angle_alpha   90.00
_cell.angle_beta   90.00
_cell.angle_gamma   90.00
#
_symmetry.space_group_name_H-M   'P 1'
#
loop_
_entity.id
_entity.type
_entity.pdbx_description
1 polymer ?
#
loop_
_entity_poly.entity_id
_entity_poly.type
_entity_poly.pdbx_seq_one_letter_code
_entity_poly.pdbx_strand_id
1 'polypeptide(L)'
;HPLTIPLAVALGCDTFDSASYVLYAKHDRYMEEDRTSRLADIRYFSCTCEVCTKFSPKEILSLESEEKIGKIALHNLFAIKAEVDRVKESIHQGRLWEYVMKKMRAHPKLFEAVDIFTKNSNYFVNTTPKFKKRSIFLFSKEDQYRPEILAFKNTVQKFKTRKKIAVLTKNTTIRPAYLTNEYSILKEKFKDSESIQFCFYN
;
A
#
# COMPACT_ATOMS: atom_id res chain seq x y z
N HIS A 1 10.25 11.85 -7.08
CA HIS A 1 8.98 12.49 -6.79
C HIS A 1 8.19 11.67 -5.77
N PRO A 2 7.52 12.28 -4.77
CA PRO A 2 6.76 11.54 -3.76
C PRO A 2 5.80 10.48 -4.34
N LEU A 3 5.09 10.82 -5.40
CA LEU A 3 4.09 9.95 -6.03
C LEU A 3 4.64 8.60 -6.53
N THR A 4 5.92 8.54 -6.93
CA THR A 4 6.53 7.33 -7.51
C THR A 4 7.29 6.48 -6.49
N ILE A 5 7.59 7.00 -5.31
CA ILE A 5 8.34 6.28 -4.27
C ILE A 5 7.65 4.97 -3.85
N PRO A 6 6.34 4.95 -3.53
CA PRO A 6 5.68 3.71 -3.13
C PRO A 6 5.72 2.63 -4.22
N LEU A 7 5.59 3.05 -5.47
CA LEU A 7 5.67 2.15 -6.63
C LEU A 7 7.05 1.54 -6.77
N ALA A 8 8.10 2.37 -6.68
CA ALA A 8 9.48 1.91 -6.77
C ALA A 8 9.83 0.94 -5.63
N VAL A 9 9.41 1.23 -4.40
CA VAL A 9 9.60 0.33 -3.25
C VAL A 9 8.88 -1.00 -3.45
N ALA A 10 7.66 -0.99 -3.94
CA ALA A 10 6.93 -2.21 -4.23
C ALA A 10 7.61 -3.05 -5.31
N LEU A 11 8.33 -2.41 -6.23
CA LEU A 11 9.13 -3.07 -7.28
C LEU A 11 10.54 -3.48 -6.81
N GLY A 12 10.87 -3.30 -5.52
CA GLY A 12 12.12 -3.77 -4.92
C GLY A 12 13.21 -2.71 -4.81
N CYS A 13 12.89 -1.43 -4.91
CA CYS A 13 13.85 -0.35 -4.69
C CYS A 13 13.96 -0.06 -3.20
N ASP A 14 15.15 -0.27 -2.60
CA ASP A 14 15.37 -0.09 -1.16
C ASP A 14 15.95 1.29 -0.82
N THR A 15 16.66 1.90 -1.76
CA THR A 15 17.35 3.17 -1.55
C THR A 15 17.04 4.18 -2.64
N PHE A 16 17.03 5.45 -2.28
CA PHE A 16 16.74 6.55 -3.20
C PHE A 16 17.81 7.62 -3.06
N ASP A 17 18.37 8.02 -4.19
CA ASP A 17 19.05 9.30 -4.32
C ASP A 17 18.10 10.33 -4.89
N SER A 18 18.15 11.56 -4.41
CA SER A 18 17.24 12.59 -4.87
C SER A 18 17.86 13.97 -4.86
N ALA A 19 18.10 14.51 -6.06
CA ALA A 19 18.26 15.96 -6.28
C ALA A 19 16.94 16.63 -6.70
N SER A 20 15.86 15.86 -6.79
CA SER A 20 14.58 16.34 -7.34
C SER A 20 13.99 17.49 -6.53
N TYR A 21 14.16 17.52 -5.21
CA TYR A 21 13.63 18.57 -4.34
C TYR A 21 14.11 19.98 -4.77
N VAL A 22 15.40 20.13 -5.08
CA VAL A 22 15.97 21.41 -5.50
C VAL A 22 15.76 21.68 -6.99
N LEU A 23 15.81 20.64 -7.83
CA LEU A 23 15.57 20.80 -9.28
C LEU A 23 14.13 21.29 -9.54
N TYR A 24 13.16 20.73 -8.85
CA TYR A 24 11.76 21.21 -8.94
C TYR A 24 11.63 22.63 -8.39
N ALA A 25 12.30 22.95 -7.28
CA ALA A 25 12.26 24.28 -6.68
C ALA A 25 12.81 25.37 -7.63
N LYS A 26 13.87 25.09 -8.39
CA LYS A 26 14.42 25.99 -9.41
C LYS A 26 13.42 26.36 -10.51
N HIS A 27 12.40 25.54 -10.70
CA HIS A 27 11.31 25.76 -11.66
C HIS A 27 9.98 26.16 -10.99
N ASP A 28 10.05 26.70 -9.78
CA ASP A 28 8.89 27.07 -8.95
C ASP A 28 7.86 25.94 -8.78
N ARG A 29 8.35 24.67 -8.74
CA ARG A 29 7.52 23.50 -8.57
C ARG A 29 7.46 23.08 -7.11
N TYR A 30 6.27 23.12 -6.56
CA TYR A 30 5.91 22.69 -5.23
C TYR A 30 5.41 21.24 -5.26
N MET A 31 5.98 20.34 -4.45
CA MET A 31 5.63 18.93 -4.39
C MET A 31 4.50 18.70 -3.39
N GLU A 32 3.44 18.08 -3.85
CA GLU A 32 2.33 17.61 -3.02
C GLU A 32 2.39 16.07 -2.90
N GLU A 33 1.49 15.50 -2.13
CA GLU A 33 1.44 14.05 -1.92
C GLU A 33 1.19 13.28 -3.22
N ASP A 34 0.38 13.83 -4.12
CA ASP A 34 -0.12 13.16 -5.32
C ASP A 34 0.16 13.91 -6.63
N ARG A 35 0.79 15.08 -6.56
CA ARG A 35 1.10 15.91 -7.74
C ARG A 35 2.24 16.88 -7.47
N THR A 36 2.60 17.65 -8.51
CA THR A 36 3.36 18.90 -8.38
C THR A 36 2.57 20.04 -8.98
N SER A 37 2.56 21.16 -8.28
CA SER A 37 1.91 22.39 -8.75
C SER A 37 2.95 23.49 -8.98
N ARG A 38 2.67 24.44 -9.87
CA ARG A 38 3.42 25.67 -9.90
C ARG A 38 3.03 26.50 -8.68
N LEU A 39 3.98 27.10 -8.01
CA LEU A 39 3.72 27.88 -6.80
C LEU A 39 2.72 29.03 -7.07
N ALA A 40 2.78 29.61 -8.27
CA ALA A 40 1.87 30.70 -8.68
C ALA A 40 0.39 30.26 -8.75
N ASP A 41 0.13 28.96 -8.95
CA ASP A 41 -1.24 28.42 -9.07
C ASP A 41 -1.83 28.01 -7.71
N ILE A 42 -1.01 28.04 -6.65
CA ILE A 42 -1.40 27.60 -5.30
C ILE A 42 -1.96 28.78 -4.51
N ARG A 43 -3.16 28.62 -3.96
CA ARG A 43 -3.77 29.61 -3.06
C ARG A 43 -3.49 29.31 -1.58
N TYR A 44 -3.51 28.03 -1.22
CA TYR A 44 -3.36 27.58 0.16
C TYR A 44 -2.42 26.37 0.21
N PHE A 45 -1.48 26.40 1.14
CA PHE A 45 -0.69 25.21 1.44
C PHE A 45 -1.49 24.23 2.29
N SER A 46 -1.53 22.98 1.86
CA SER A 46 -2.09 21.87 2.64
C SER A 46 -1.06 21.20 3.56
N CYS A 47 0.21 21.61 3.45
CA CYS A 47 1.33 21.08 4.21
C CYS A 47 1.54 21.87 5.51
N THR A 48 1.97 21.16 6.56
CA THR A 48 2.25 21.72 7.89
C THR A 48 3.76 21.77 8.21
N CYS A 49 4.63 21.73 7.19
CA CYS A 49 6.06 21.89 7.41
C CYS A 49 6.39 23.32 7.84
N GLU A 50 7.60 23.53 8.36
CA GLU A 50 8.05 24.84 8.89
C GLU A 50 8.00 25.98 7.87
N VAL A 51 8.07 25.68 6.56
CA VAL A 51 7.92 26.68 5.50
C VAL A 51 6.45 27.06 5.36
N CYS A 52 5.57 26.08 5.18
CA CYS A 52 4.17 26.29 4.87
C CYS A 52 3.35 26.85 6.05
N THR A 53 3.84 26.69 7.27
CA THR A 53 3.21 27.27 8.46
C THR A 53 3.63 28.74 8.69
N LYS A 54 4.79 29.15 8.15
CA LYS A 54 5.31 30.51 8.34
C LYS A 54 5.02 31.45 7.17
N PHE A 55 4.83 30.90 5.98
CA PHE A 55 4.66 31.67 4.75
C PHE A 55 3.41 31.25 3.99
N SER A 56 2.77 32.19 3.33
CA SER A 56 1.78 31.91 2.29
C SER A 56 2.45 31.74 0.92
N PRO A 57 1.75 31.15 -0.08
CA PRO A 57 2.28 31.07 -1.44
C PRO A 57 2.70 32.41 -2.03
N LYS A 58 1.92 33.47 -1.78
CA LYS A 58 2.21 34.83 -2.26
C LYS A 58 3.48 35.40 -1.63
N GLU A 59 3.68 35.18 -0.34
CA GLU A 59 4.89 35.65 0.35
C GLU A 59 6.13 34.97 -0.21
N ILE A 60 6.09 33.63 -0.43
CA ILE A 60 7.22 32.93 -1.05
C ILE A 60 7.49 33.43 -2.47
N LEU A 61 6.45 33.72 -3.26
CA LEU A 61 6.61 34.24 -4.60
C LEU A 61 7.27 35.64 -4.64
N SER A 62 7.10 36.44 -3.59
CA SER A 62 7.69 37.79 -3.49
C SER A 62 9.13 37.79 -2.99
N LEU A 63 9.67 36.64 -2.55
CA LEU A 63 11.05 36.54 -2.09
C LEU A 63 12.05 36.65 -3.25
N GLU A 64 13.28 37.06 -2.92
CA GLU A 64 14.41 37.00 -3.84
C GLU A 64 14.63 35.55 -4.34
N SER A 65 15.16 35.43 -5.57
CA SER A 65 15.21 34.15 -6.29
C SER A 65 15.86 33.03 -5.49
N GLU A 66 17.00 33.28 -4.86
CA GLU A 66 17.71 32.26 -4.08
C GLU A 66 16.94 31.85 -2.82
N GLU A 67 16.40 32.81 -2.10
CA GLU A 67 15.61 32.54 -0.90
C GLU A 67 14.32 31.77 -1.25
N LYS A 68 13.62 32.16 -2.31
CA LYS A 68 12.45 31.47 -2.85
C LYS A 68 12.77 30.00 -3.15
N ILE A 69 13.84 29.76 -3.92
CA ILE A 69 14.29 28.39 -4.24
C ILE A 69 14.59 27.62 -2.97
N GLY A 70 15.27 28.21 -2.01
CA GLY A 70 15.57 27.60 -0.72
C GLY A 70 14.31 27.17 0.05
N LYS A 71 13.30 28.03 0.13
CA LYS A 71 12.03 27.72 0.80
C LYS A 71 11.28 26.56 0.11
N ILE A 72 11.16 26.64 -1.24
CA ILE A 72 10.49 25.58 -2.00
C ILE A 72 11.26 24.26 -1.89
N ALA A 73 12.59 24.28 -1.99
CA ALA A 73 13.42 23.10 -1.88
C ALA A 73 13.30 22.44 -0.51
N LEU A 74 13.29 23.23 0.56
CA LEU A 74 13.10 22.75 1.91
C LEU A 74 11.72 22.08 2.10
N HIS A 75 10.65 22.73 1.61
CA HIS A 75 9.33 22.10 1.59
C HIS A 75 9.32 20.79 0.82
N ASN A 76 9.89 20.77 -0.39
CA ASN A 76 9.94 19.57 -1.24
C ASN A 76 10.71 18.44 -0.56
N LEU A 77 11.76 18.75 0.20
CA LEU A 77 12.51 17.76 0.99
C LEU A 77 11.63 17.15 2.10
N PHE A 78 10.86 17.99 2.80
CA PHE A 78 9.88 17.51 3.79
C PHE A 78 8.81 16.62 3.15
N ALA A 79 8.31 16.98 1.96
CA ALA A 79 7.33 16.18 1.23
C ALA A 79 7.88 14.79 0.86
N ILE A 80 9.13 14.72 0.37
CA ILE A 80 9.81 13.46 0.05
C ILE A 80 10.00 12.63 1.33
N LYS A 81 10.52 13.25 2.40
CA LYS A 81 10.74 12.55 3.68
C LYS A 81 9.44 11.98 4.23
N ALA A 82 8.37 12.76 4.26
CA ALA A 82 7.07 12.32 4.73
C ALA A 82 6.54 11.14 3.92
N GLU A 83 6.78 11.13 2.60
CA GLU A 83 6.37 10.02 1.75
C GLU A 83 7.17 8.74 2.05
N VAL A 84 8.46 8.84 2.25
CA VAL A 84 9.30 7.69 2.67
C VAL A 84 8.80 7.12 4.00
N ASP A 85 8.47 7.96 4.96
CA ASP A 85 7.97 7.53 6.27
C ASP A 85 6.58 6.85 6.14
N ARG A 86 5.69 7.36 5.28
CA ARG A 86 4.38 6.73 4.98
C ARG A 86 4.57 5.34 4.35
N VAL A 87 5.54 5.19 3.44
CA VAL A 87 5.85 3.90 2.82
C VAL A 87 6.36 2.92 3.86
N LYS A 88 7.31 3.32 4.71
CA LYS A 88 7.82 2.49 5.81
C LYS A 88 6.68 2.03 6.73
N GLU A 89 5.80 2.95 7.13
CA GLU A 89 4.66 2.62 7.97
C GLU A 89 3.68 1.69 7.26
N SER A 90 3.45 1.88 5.96
CA SER A 90 2.59 1.00 5.17
C SER A 90 3.13 -0.42 5.07
N ILE A 91 4.46 -0.59 4.98
CA ILE A 91 5.14 -1.89 5.03
C ILE A 91 4.96 -2.51 6.42
N HIS A 92 5.25 -1.75 7.47
CA HIS A 92 5.11 -2.22 8.86
C HIS A 92 3.70 -2.70 9.18
N GLN A 93 2.70 -1.99 8.69
CA GLN A 93 1.29 -2.36 8.84
C GLN A 93 0.82 -3.46 7.88
N GLY A 94 1.66 -3.90 6.93
CA GLY A 94 1.27 -4.82 5.87
C GLY A 94 0.24 -4.23 4.91
N ARG A 95 0.28 -2.94 4.64
CA ARG A 95 -0.66 -2.19 3.80
C ARG A 95 -0.03 -1.56 2.56
N LEU A 96 1.15 -2.03 2.17
CA LEU A 96 1.86 -1.46 1.03
C LEU A 96 1.03 -1.55 -0.26
N TRP A 97 0.32 -2.66 -0.50
CA TRP A 97 -0.54 -2.81 -1.67
C TRP A 97 -1.62 -1.72 -1.73
N GLU A 98 -2.38 -1.54 -0.67
CA GLU A 98 -3.42 -0.50 -0.60
C GLU A 98 -2.85 0.89 -0.84
N TYR A 99 -1.69 1.16 -0.27
CA TYR A 99 -1.02 2.44 -0.41
C TYR A 99 -0.56 2.69 -1.85
N VAL A 100 0.07 1.72 -2.49
CA VAL A 100 0.47 1.78 -3.90
C VAL A 100 -0.74 1.99 -4.80
N MET A 101 -1.81 1.20 -4.62
CA MET A 101 -3.03 1.32 -5.42
C MET A 101 -3.70 2.69 -5.28
N LYS A 102 -3.69 3.28 -4.07
CA LYS A 102 -4.12 4.67 -3.84
C LYS A 102 -3.29 5.65 -4.68
N LYS A 103 -1.96 5.54 -4.62
CA LYS A 103 -1.05 6.44 -5.32
C LYS A 103 -1.14 6.32 -6.84
N MET A 104 -1.29 5.13 -7.37
CA MET A 104 -1.43 4.90 -8.81
C MET A 104 -2.68 5.57 -9.39
N ARG A 105 -3.75 5.72 -8.61
CA ARG A 105 -4.97 6.42 -9.03
C ARG A 105 -4.83 7.94 -9.08
N ALA A 106 -3.75 8.50 -8.59
CA ALA A 106 -3.53 9.96 -8.65
C ALA A 106 -3.24 10.48 -10.07
N HIS A 107 -2.80 9.60 -11.00
CA HIS A 107 -2.53 10.01 -12.37
C HIS A 107 -2.82 8.86 -13.35
N PRO A 108 -3.52 9.11 -14.49
CA PRO A 108 -3.88 8.07 -15.47
C PRO A 108 -2.68 7.24 -15.94
N LYS A 109 -1.56 7.89 -16.26
CA LYS A 109 -0.32 7.20 -16.67
C LYS A 109 0.28 6.29 -15.60
N LEU A 110 0.09 6.61 -14.33
CA LEU A 110 0.50 5.73 -13.24
C LEU A 110 -0.47 4.55 -13.11
N PHE A 111 -1.75 4.79 -13.35
CA PHE A 111 -2.73 3.72 -13.29
C PHE A 111 -2.48 2.64 -14.36
N GLU A 112 -1.97 3.01 -15.54
CA GLU A 112 -1.52 2.06 -16.55
C GLU A 112 -0.44 1.09 -16.02
N ALA A 113 0.36 1.51 -15.02
CA ALA A 113 1.37 0.66 -14.41
C ALA A 113 0.77 -0.47 -13.54
N VAL A 114 -0.53 -0.48 -13.24
CA VAL A 114 -1.21 -1.61 -12.57
C VAL A 114 -0.99 -2.90 -13.36
N ASP A 115 -0.94 -2.83 -14.68
CA ASP A 115 -0.65 -3.98 -15.55
C ASP A 115 0.71 -4.61 -15.27
N ILE A 116 1.70 -3.84 -14.84
CA ILE A 116 3.01 -4.36 -14.44
C ILE A 116 2.86 -5.27 -13.23
N PHE A 117 2.06 -4.86 -12.25
CA PHE A 117 1.80 -5.65 -11.04
C PHE A 117 1.05 -6.94 -11.36
N THR A 118 0.05 -6.88 -12.24
CA THR A 118 -0.72 -8.06 -12.61
C THR A 118 0.12 -9.07 -13.40
N LYS A 119 0.95 -8.58 -14.33
CA LYS A 119 1.86 -9.43 -15.14
C LYS A 119 2.99 -10.05 -14.33
N ASN A 120 3.46 -9.37 -13.27
CA ASN A 120 4.56 -9.83 -12.41
C ASN A 120 4.07 -10.35 -11.05
N SER A 121 2.85 -10.84 -10.99
CA SER A 121 2.21 -11.28 -9.74
C SER A 121 3.02 -12.31 -8.94
N ASN A 122 3.76 -13.21 -9.59
CA ASN A 122 4.62 -14.19 -8.92
C ASN A 122 5.75 -13.54 -8.11
N TYR A 123 6.35 -12.45 -8.62
CA TYR A 123 7.35 -11.69 -7.88
C TYR A 123 6.76 -11.19 -6.55
N PHE A 124 5.60 -10.56 -6.60
CA PHE A 124 4.96 -10.03 -5.40
C PHE A 124 4.52 -11.10 -4.41
N VAL A 125 4.04 -12.26 -4.89
CA VAL A 125 3.71 -13.40 -4.04
C VAL A 125 4.93 -13.91 -3.27
N ASN A 126 6.09 -13.91 -3.90
CA ASN A 126 7.34 -14.40 -3.30
C ASN A 126 7.99 -13.40 -2.35
N THR A 127 7.78 -12.10 -2.55
CA THR A 127 8.39 -11.02 -1.75
C THR A 127 7.50 -10.48 -0.65
N THR A 128 6.20 -10.81 -0.68
CA THR A 128 5.23 -10.33 0.31
C THR A 128 4.96 -11.41 1.37
N PRO A 129 4.86 -11.05 2.66
CA PRO A 129 4.48 -11.98 3.72
C PRO A 129 3.15 -12.68 3.43
N LYS A 130 3.11 -14.01 3.54
CA LYS A 130 1.92 -14.83 3.24
C LYS A 130 0.77 -14.60 4.23
N PHE A 131 1.10 -14.15 5.43
CA PHE A 131 0.13 -13.95 6.50
C PHE A 131 0.07 -12.49 6.89
N LYS A 132 -1.12 -11.99 7.06
CA LYS A 132 -1.40 -10.64 7.49
C LYS A 132 -2.14 -10.64 8.83
N LYS A 133 -1.70 -9.80 9.76
CA LYS A 133 -2.30 -9.69 11.10
C LYS A 133 -3.67 -8.98 11.08
N ARG A 134 -3.97 -8.23 10.01
CA ARG A 134 -5.18 -7.40 9.88
C ARG A 134 -5.97 -7.81 8.65
N SER A 135 -7.23 -7.40 8.60
CA SER A 135 -8.11 -7.63 7.46
C SER A 135 -7.55 -7.04 6.16
N ILE A 136 -7.87 -7.69 5.05
CA ILE A 136 -7.55 -7.25 3.71
C ILE A 136 -8.76 -6.46 3.19
N PHE A 137 -8.50 -5.26 2.67
CA PHE A 137 -9.51 -4.47 2.00
C PHE A 137 -9.42 -4.69 0.49
N LEU A 138 -10.56 -4.93 -0.12
CA LEU A 138 -10.71 -5.09 -1.57
C LEU A 138 -11.60 -3.97 -2.08
N PHE A 139 -11.06 -3.06 -2.87
CA PHE A 139 -11.77 -1.88 -3.37
C PHE A 139 -12.11 -1.98 -4.85
N SER A 140 -11.38 -2.82 -5.59
CA SER A 140 -11.47 -2.86 -7.04
C SER A 140 -11.06 -4.22 -7.62
N LYS A 141 -11.26 -4.39 -8.93
CA LYS A 141 -10.92 -5.63 -9.65
C LYS A 141 -9.43 -5.97 -9.57
N GLU A 142 -8.58 -4.96 -9.52
CA GLU A 142 -7.12 -5.13 -9.44
C GLU A 142 -6.69 -5.79 -8.14
N ASP A 143 -7.49 -5.66 -7.08
CA ASP A 143 -7.18 -6.27 -5.79
C ASP A 143 -7.22 -7.81 -5.81
N GLN A 144 -7.81 -8.43 -6.85
CA GLN A 144 -7.70 -9.88 -7.04
C GLN A 144 -6.26 -10.36 -7.27
N TYR A 145 -5.38 -9.45 -7.71
CA TYR A 145 -3.96 -9.72 -7.95
C TYR A 145 -3.07 -9.40 -6.73
N ARG A 146 -3.67 -9.06 -5.61
CA ARG A 146 -2.91 -8.89 -4.36
C ARG A 146 -2.09 -10.13 -4.06
N PRO A 147 -0.85 -9.95 -3.57
CA PRO A 147 0.01 -11.08 -3.22
C PRO A 147 -0.64 -12.06 -2.26
N GLU A 148 -1.35 -11.56 -1.25
CA GLU A 148 -2.01 -12.38 -0.24
C GLU A 148 -3.17 -13.22 -0.84
N ILE A 149 -3.93 -12.62 -1.76
CA ILE A 149 -5.02 -13.32 -2.47
C ILE A 149 -4.46 -14.41 -3.38
N LEU A 150 -3.40 -14.09 -4.13
CA LEU A 150 -2.76 -15.07 -5.01
C LEU A 150 -2.08 -16.19 -4.22
N ALA A 151 -1.40 -15.88 -3.11
CA ALA A 151 -0.82 -16.88 -2.23
C ALA A 151 -1.90 -17.81 -1.66
N PHE A 152 -3.04 -17.26 -1.26
CA PHE A 152 -4.19 -18.04 -0.80
C PHE A 152 -4.74 -18.93 -1.91
N LYS A 153 -5.00 -18.39 -3.12
CA LYS A 153 -5.46 -19.18 -4.27
C LYS A 153 -4.51 -20.33 -4.59
N ASN A 154 -3.20 -20.06 -4.63
CA ASN A 154 -2.17 -21.06 -4.86
C ASN A 154 -2.17 -22.16 -3.78
N THR A 155 -2.41 -21.78 -2.53
CA THR A 155 -2.51 -22.74 -1.41
C THR A 155 -3.75 -23.61 -1.56
N VAL A 156 -4.90 -23.00 -1.86
CA VAL A 156 -6.16 -23.74 -2.06
C VAL A 156 -6.07 -24.72 -3.23
N GLN A 157 -5.47 -24.29 -4.35
CA GLN A 157 -5.28 -25.16 -5.52
C GLN A 157 -4.39 -26.38 -5.24
N LYS A 158 -3.40 -26.23 -4.36
CA LYS A 158 -2.50 -27.32 -3.94
C LYS A 158 -3.05 -28.14 -2.79
N PHE A 159 -4.15 -27.69 -2.19
CA PHE A 159 -4.73 -28.36 -1.05
C PHE A 159 -5.33 -29.70 -1.46
N LYS A 160 -4.82 -30.78 -0.85
CA LYS A 160 -5.37 -32.13 -1.03
C LYS A 160 -6.04 -32.53 0.27
N THR A 161 -7.30 -32.87 0.19
CA THR A 161 -8.00 -33.47 1.33
C THR A 161 -7.50 -34.91 1.54
N ARG A 162 -7.25 -35.28 2.80
CA ARG A 162 -6.91 -36.65 3.15
C ARG A 162 -8.15 -37.53 3.26
N LYS A 163 -9.31 -36.92 3.30
CA LYS A 163 -10.61 -37.57 3.48
C LYS A 163 -11.50 -37.32 2.26
N LYS A 164 -12.51 -38.16 2.08
CA LYS A 164 -13.45 -38.07 0.95
C LYS A 164 -14.32 -36.83 0.97
N ILE A 165 -14.59 -36.26 2.15
CA ILE A 165 -15.46 -35.10 2.33
C ILE A 165 -14.67 -34.00 3.05
N ALA A 166 -14.64 -32.78 2.49
CA ALA A 166 -14.15 -31.61 3.16
C ALA A 166 -15.33 -30.70 3.54
N VAL A 167 -15.45 -30.39 4.83
CA VAL A 167 -16.45 -29.45 5.34
C VAL A 167 -15.78 -28.09 5.49
N LEU A 168 -16.22 -27.13 4.70
CA LEU A 168 -15.79 -25.73 4.80
C LEU A 168 -16.67 -25.01 5.81
N THR A 169 -16.06 -24.44 6.83
CA THR A 169 -16.78 -23.68 7.85
C THR A 169 -16.60 -22.19 7.62
N LYS A 170 -17.62 -21.43 8.01
CA LYS A 170 -17.61 -19.98 7.96
C LYS A 170 -16.48 -19.42 8.83
N ASN A 171 -15.95 -18.25 8.44
CA ASN A 171 -14.98 -17.51 9.23
C ASN A 171 -15.51 -17.25 10.65
N THR A 172 -14.66 -17.44 11.65
CA THR A 172 -14.97 -17.20 13.05
C THR A 172 -14.14 -16.06 13.60
N THR A 173 -14.66 -15.37 14.62
CA THR A 173 -13.92 -14.32 15.33
C THR A 173 -12.85 -14.87 16.26
N ILE A 174 -13.03 -16.15 16.70
CA ILE A 174 -12.08 -16.84 17.57
C ILE A 174 -11.04 -17.55 16.72
N ARG A 175 -9.77 -17.33 17.03
CA ARG A 175 -8.65 -17.98 16.34
C ARG A 175 -7.73 -18.67 17.33
N PRO A 176 -7.31 -19.89 17.05
CA PRO A 176 -7.67 -20.72 15.89
C PRO A 176 -9.12 -21.22 15.95
N ALA A 177 -9.72 -21.43 14.78
CA ALA A 177 -11.13 -21.76 14.62
C ALA A 177 -11.57 -23.05 15.36
N TYR A 178 -10.64 -23.97 15.60
CA TYR A 178 -10.93 -25.22 16.35
C TYR A 178 -11.22 -24.99 17.86
N LEU A 179 -11.04 -23.76 18.35
CA LEU A 179 -11.43 -23.38 19.72
C LEU A 179 -12.87 -22.87 19.81
N THR A 180 -13.61 -22.85 18.72
CA THR A 180 -15.01 -22.40 18.73
C THR A 180 -15.97 -23.49 19.17
N ASN A 181 -17.08 -23.09 19.77
CA ASN A 181 -18.15 -24.01 20.13
C ASN A 181 -18.73 -24.71 18.90
N GLU A 182 -18.85 -23.99 17.77
CA GLU A 182 -19.34 -24.55 16.50
C GLU A 182 -18.45 -25.70 16.02
N TYR A 183 -17.12 -25.56 16.15
CA TYR A 183 -16.21 -26.65 15.81
C TYR A 183 -16.41 -27.86 16.73
N SER A 184 -16.56 -27.64 18.02
CA SER A 184 -16.78 -28.71 19.00
C SER A 184 -18.07 -29.47 18.70
N ILE A 185 -19.16 -28.78 18.40
CA ILE A 185 -20.45 -29.36 17.99
C ILE A 185 -20.30 -30.17 16.70
N LEU A 186 -19.64 -29.60 15.68
CA LEU A 186 -19.43 -30.30 14.41
C LEU A 186 -18.56 -31.56 14.60
N LYS A 187 -17.49 -31.43 15.39
CA LYS A 187 -16.61 -32.56 15.69
C LYS A 187 -17.33 -33.68 16.39
N GLU A 188 -18.19 -33.38 17.33
CA GLU A 188 -18.97 -34.38 18.06
C GLU A 188 -20.04 -35.04 17.17
N LYS A 189 -20.76 -34.22 16.38
CA LYS A 189 -21.78 -34.73 15.43
C LYS A 189 -21.22 -35.69 14.39
N PHE A 190 -19.94 -35.52 14.01
CA PHE A 190 -19.27 -36.33 12.99
C PHE A 190 -18.12 -37.16 13.55
N LYS A 191 -18.14 -37.47 14.85
CA LYS A 191 -17.08 -38.16 15.58
C LYS A 191 -16.69 -39.50 14.98
N ASP A 192 -17.68 -40.26 14.49
CA ASP A 192 -17.48 -41.58 13.93
C ASP A 192 -17.24 -41.60 12.43
N SER A 193 -17.12 -40.43 11.79
CA SER A 193 -16.89 -40.33 10.36
C SER A 193 -15.42 -40.16 10.01
N GLU A 194 -14.77 -41.26 9.67
CA GLU A 194 -13.39 -41.26 9.16
C GLU A 194 -13.24 -40.56 7.81
N SER A 195 -14.36 -40.28 7.12
CA SER A 195 -14.38 -39.71 5.77
C SER A 195 -14.43 -38.19 5.74
N ILE A 196 -14.55 -37.50 6.89
CA ILE A 196 -14.75 -36.03 6.96
C ILE A 196 -13.48 -35.30 7.45
N GLN A 197 -13.12 -34.26 6.74
CA GLN A 197 -12.09 -33.33 7.14
C GLN A 197 -12.70 -31.93 7.27
N PHE A 198 -12.51 -31.29 8.42
CA PHE A 198 -12.92 -29.90 8.63
C PHE A 198 -11.84 -28.95 8.11
N CYS A 199 -12.25 -27.98 7.30
CA CYS A 199 -11.40 -26.93 6.77
C CYS A 199 -11.97 -25.57 7.15
N PHE A 200 -11.15 -24.72 7.72
CA PHE A 200 -11.51 -23.37 8.09
C PHE A 200 -10.84 -22.40 7.11
N TYR A 201 -11.59 -21.42 6.63
CA TYR A 201 -11.05 -20.35 5.81
C TYR A 201 -11.16 -19.02 6.55
N ASN A 202 -10.18 -18.18 6.36
CA ASN A 202 -10.12 -16.82 6.91
C ASN A 202 -10.44 -15.77 5.84
#